data_70dc9046a456ebcbf7d584f6dc950fef
#
_entry.id   70dc9046a456ebcbf7d584f6dc950fef
#
_cell.length_a   1.000
_cell.length_b   1.000
_cell.length_c   1.000
_cell.angle_alpha   90.00
_cell.angle_beta   90.00
_cell.angle_gamma   90.00
#
_symmetry.space_group_name_H-M   'P 1'
#
loop_
_entity.id
_entity.type
_entity.pdbx_description
1 polymer ?
#
loop_
_entity_poly.entity_id
_entity_poly.type
_entity_poly.pdbx_seq_one_letter_code
_entity_poly.pdbx_strand_id
1 'polypeptide(L)'
;MRVIRGKYGHRRFDVPKSFNARPTTDFAKENLFNILSNRFDFEGLSAIDLFSGTGSIALELVSQGCSSVTSIEKRREHAAFIRNLIKHLN
;
A
#
# COMPACT_ATOMS: atom_id res chain seq x y z
N MET A 1 2.87 -7.96 -5.96
CA MET A 1 2.50 -7.15 -4.79
C MET A 1 1.45 -7.87 -3.98
N ARG A 2 1.65 -8.01 -2.70
CA ARG A 2 0.74 -8.75 -1.81
C ARG A 2 0.42 -7.91 -0.57
N VAL A 3 -0.86 -7.93 -0.15
CA VAL A 3 -1.26 -7.36 1.14
C VAL A 3 -0.94 -8.37 2.24
N ILE A 4 -0.27 -7.91 3.29
CA ILE A 4 0.21 -8.80 4.35
C ILE A 4 -0.91 -9.16 5.33
N ARG A 5 -1.60 -8.16 5.88
CA ARG A 5 -2.60 -8.36 6.92
C ARG A 5 -3.78 -7.42 6.75
N GLY A 6 -4.80 -7.61 7.59
CA GLY A 6 -5.94 -6.73 7.69
C GLY A 6 -7.08 -7.12 6.77
N LYS A 7 -7.94 -6.15 6.48
CA LYS A 7 -9.18 -6.35 5.72
C LYS A 7 -8.94 -6.97 4.35
N TYR A 8 -7.85 -6.61 3.68
CA TYR A 8 -7.50 -7.12 2.36
C TYR A 8 -6.32 -8.10 2.39
N GLY A 9 -6.02 -8.64 3.56
CA GLY A 9 -4.88 -9.54 3.76
C GLY A 9 -4.86 -10.69 2.76
N HIS A 10 -3.65 -11.03 2.31
CA HIS A 10 -3.34 -12.10 1.36
C HIS A 10 -3.79 -11.85 -0.08
N ARG A 11 -4.45 -10.75 -0.39
CA ARG A 11 -4.75 -10.40 -1.79
C ARG A 11 -3.46 -10.07 -2.53
N ARG A 12 -3.41 -10.50 -3.78
CA ARG A 12 -2.28 -10.25 -4.68
C ARG A 12 -2.72 -9.37 -5.84
N PHE A 13 -1.83 -8.49 -6.25
CA PHE A 13 -2.06 -7.61 -7.40
C PHE A 13 -0.83 -7.66 -8.31
N ASP A 14 -1.05 -7.86 -9.60
CA ASP A 14 0.04 -7.88 -10.57
C ASP A 14 0.48 -6.47 -10.90
N VAL A 15 1.78 -6.22 -10.79
CA VAL A 15 2.39 -4.94 -11.15
C VAL A 15 2.93 -5.06 -12.56
N PRO A 16 2.61 -4.12 -13.48
CA PRO A 16 3.16 -4.16 -14.84
C PRO A 16 4.69 -4.19 -14.83
N LYS A 17 5.26 -5.08 -15.64
CA LYS A 17 6.73 -5.22 -15.72
C LYS A 17 7.40 -3.98 -16.28
N SER A 18 6.65 -3.14 -17.00
CA SER A 18 7.16 -1.89 -17.55
C SER A 18 7.39 -0.81 -16.49
N PHE A 19 6.93 -1.02 -15.27
CA PHE A 19 7.13 -0.04 -14.20
C PHE A 19 8.59 -0.04 -13.79
N ASN A 20 9.22 1.13 -13.84
CA ASN A 20 10.62 1.30 -13.46
C ASN A 20 10.83 1.42 -11.96
N ALA A 21 9.77 1.66 -11.20
CA ALA A 21 9.86 1.74 -9.75
C ALA A 21 10.16 0.36 -9.18
N ARG A 22 11.18 0.28 -8.33
CA ARG A 22 11.48 -0.95 -7.62
C ARG A 22 10.43 -1.13 -6.54
N PRO A 23 9.54 -2.13 -6.63
CA PRO A 23 8.52 -2.30 -5.61
C PRO A 23 9.16 -2.72 -4.28
N THR A 24 8.55 -2.28 -3.18
CA THR A 24 8.93 -2.78 -1.86
C THR A 24 8.61 -4.27 -1.80
N THR A 25 9.60 -5.08 -1.41
CA THR A 25 9.37 -6.53 -1.31
C THR A 25 8.38 -6.84 -0.20
N ASP A 26 7.68 -7.96 -0.31
CA ASP A 26 6.77 -8.42 0.73
C ASP A 26 7.49 -8.59 2.06
N PHE A 27 8.71 -9.11 2.03
CA PHE A 27 9.54 -9.29 3.23
C PHE A 27 9.85 -7.95 3.91
N ALA A 28 10.31 -6.96 3.15
CA ALA A 28 10.63 -5.64 3.69
C ALA A 28 9.38 -4.95 4.23
N LYS A 29 8.26 -5.07 3.53
CA LYS A 29 6.99 -4.50 3.95
C LYS A 29 6.51 -5.14 5.26
N GLU A 30 6.58 -6.45 5.37
CA GLU A 30 6.21 -7.17 6.57
C GLU A 30 7.05 -6.72 7.78
N ASN A 31 8.35 -6.61 7.60
CA ASN A 31 9.24 -6.14 8.68
C ASN A 31 8.92 -4.70 9.09
N LEU A 32 8.67 -3.82 8.13
CA LEU A 32 8.30 -2.43 8.41
C LEU A 32 7.02 -2.36 9.24
N PHE A 33 5.98 -3.09 8.82
CA PHE A 33 4.70 -3.06 9.51
C PHE A 33 4.73 -3.76 10.85
N ASN A 34 5.61 -4.75 11.05
CA ASN A 34 5.82 -5.33 12.36
C ASN A 34 6.36 -4.30 13.34
N ILE A 35 7.30 -3.45 12.90
CA ILE A 35 7.84 -2.36 13.72
C ILE A 35 6.76 -1.31 14.00
N LEU A 36 6.05 -0.88 12.96
CA LEU A 36 5.03 0.16 13.09
C LEU A 36 3.86 -0.28 13.98
N SER A 37 3.41 -1.53 13.87
CA SER A 37 2.29 -2.03 14.66
C SER A 37 2.61 -2.15 16.15
N ASN A 38 3.90 -2.21 16.51
CA ASN A 38 4.32 -2.15 17.90
C ASN A 38 4.28 -0.74 18.49
N ARG A 39 4.23 0.29 17.63
CA ARG A 39 4.24 1.69 18.04
C ARG A 39 2.91 2.38 17.86
N PHE A 40 2.11 1.94 16.91
CA PHE A 40 0.86 2.58 16.51
C PHE A 40 -0.25 1.56 16.40
N ASP A 41 -1.44 1.93 16.84
CA ASP A 41 -2.66 1.27 16.45
C ASP A 41 -3.16 1.99 15.19
N PHE A 42 -3.21 1.28 14.06
CA PHE A 42 -3.61 1.90 12.80
C PHE A 42 -5.09 2.25 12.74
N GLU A 43 -5.90 1.63 13.56
CA GLU A 43 -7.35 1.86 13.54
C GLU A 43 -7.68 3.33 13.75
N GLY A 44 -8.34 3.93 12.76
CA GLY A 44 -8.75 5.32 12.84
C GLY A 44 -7.67 6.35 12.51
N LEU A 45 -6.43 5.93 12.25
CA LEU A 45 -5.37 6.87 11.91
C LEU A 45 -5.49 7.37 10.48
N SER A 46 -4.99 8.58 10.25
CA SER A 46 -4.77 9.12 8.91
C SER A 46 -3.29 9.05 8.58
N ALA A 47 -2.97 8.72 7.34
CA ALA A 47 -1.60 8.57 6.89
C ALA A 47 -1.39 9.19 5.51
N ILE A 48 -0.14 9.57 5.23
CA ILE A 48 0.28 10.05 3.92
C ILE A 48 1.45 9.21 3.46
N ASP A 49 1.36 8.65 2.26
CA ASP A 49 2.44 7.94 1.61
C ASP A 49 3.02 8.86 0.52
N LEU A 50 4.20 9.44 0.79
CA LEU A 50 4.75 10.52 -0.03
C LEU A 50 5.30 10.06 -1.38
N PHE A 51 5.73 8.82 -1.49
CA PHE A 51 6.31 8.27 -2.73
C PHE A 51 5.68 6.90 -2.98
N SER A 52 4.41 6.91 -3.34
CA SER A 52 3.59 5.70 -3.32
C SER A 52 4.02 4.61 -4.30
N GLY A 53 4.62 4.97 -5.44
CA GLY A 53 4.99 3.98 -6.44
C GLY A 53 3.78 3.15 -6.87
N THR A 54 3.79 1.86 -6.56
CA THR A 54 2.67 0.96 -6.87
C THR A 54 1.53 1.04 -5.85
N GLY A 55 1.68 1.83 -4.79
CA GLY A 55 0.68 1.94 -3.74
C GLY A 55 0.73 0.83 -2.69
N SER A 56 1.79 0.04 -2.69
CA SER A 56 1.90 -1.12 -1.80
C SER A 56 1.81 -0.75 -0.32
N ILE A 57 2.53 0.29 0.09
CA ILE A 57 2.51 0.74 1.49
C ILE A 57 1.17 1.38 1.85
N ALA A 58 0.65 2.25 0.97
CA ALA A 58 -0.64 2.89 1.18
C ALA A 58 -1.76 1.86 1.29
N LEU A 59 -1.78 0.86 0.41
CA LEU A 59 -2.76 -0.21 0.44
C LEU A 59 -2.68 -1.00 1.75
N GLU A 60 -1.46 -1.27 2.23
CA GLU A 60 -1.26 -1.98 3.48
C GLU A 60 -1.81 -1.17 4.66
N LEU A 61 -1.57 0.14 4.69
CA LEU A 61 -2.12 1.02 5.73
C LEU A 61 -3.64 0.98 5.76
N VAL A 62 -4.27 1.07 4.60
CA VAL A 62 -5.74 0.96 4.49
C VAL A 62 -6.20 -0.40 5.00
N SER A 63 -5.53 -1.47 4.57
CA SER A 63 -5.90 -2.82 4.96
C SER A 63 -5.79 -3.04 6.47
N GLN A 64 -4.81 -2.40 7.11
CA GLN A 64 -4.58 -2.58 8.54
C GLN A 64 -5.36 -1.62 9.44
N GLY A 65 -6.25 -0.80 8.87
CA GLY A 65 -7.22 -0.07 9.66
C GLY A 65 -7.20 1.44 9.55
N CYS A 66 -6.25 2.05 8.83
CA CYS A 66 -6.25 3.50 8.67
C CYS A 66 -7.57 3.97 8.07
N SER A 67 -8.13 5.04 8.64
CA SER A 67 -9.40 5.58 8.18
C SER A 67 -9.25 6.40 6.90
N SER A 68 -8.06 6.97 6.68
CA SER A 68 -7.75 7.79 5.53
C SER A 68 -6.29 7.65 5.18
N VAL A 69 -5.99 7.34 3.92
CA VAL A 69 -4.61 7.29 3.42
C VAL A 69 -4.55 8.10 2.14
N THR A 70 -3.63 9.06 2.10
CA THR A 70 -3.36 9.86 0.92
C THR A 70 -2.08 9.36 0.27
N SER A 71 -2.18 8.95 -0.98
CA SER A 71 -1.02 8.53 -1.78
C SER A 71 -0.58 9.65 -2.68
N ILE A 72 0.71 9.95 -2.66
CA ILE A 72 1.30 10.94 -3.55
C ILE A 72 2.25 10.22 -4.49
N GLU A 73 1.97 10.30 -5.79
CA GLU A 73 2.78 9.68 -6.82
C GLU A 73 2.86 10.60 -8.03
N LYS A 74 4.08 10.93 -8.43
CA LYS A 74 4.36 11.85 -9.52
C LYS A 74 4.14 11.23 -10.90
N ARG A 75 4.39 9.94 -11.05
CA ARG A 75 4.33 9.25 -12.34
C ARG A 75 2.88 8.90 -12.67
N ARG A 76 2.42 9.30 -13.87
CA ARG A 76 1.03 9.12 -14.29
C ARG A 76 0.59 7.68 -14.34
N GLU A 77 1.42 6.79 -14.90
CA GLU A 77 1.11 5.37 -15.00
C GLU A 77 1.01 4.69 -13.64
N HIS A 78 1.84 5.12 -12.69
CA HIS A 78 1.77 4.61 -11.33
C HIS A 78 0.53 5.11 -10.61
N ALA A 79 0.19 6.38 -10.78
CA ALA A 79 -1.02 6.95 -10.18
C ALA A 79 -2.27 6.27 -10.76
N ALA A 80 -2.29 5.99 -12.07
CA ALA A 80 -3.39 5.28 -12.71
C ALA A 80 -3.52 3.85 -12.17
N PHE A 81 -2.40 3.17 -11.94
CA PHE A 81 -2.38 1.84 -11.36
C PHE A 81 -3.02 1.85 -9.95
N ILE A 82 -2.65 2.83 -9.12
CA ILE A 82 -3.22 2.97 -7.77
C ILE A 82 -4.73 3.21 -7.84
N ARG A 83 -5.20 4.08 -8.74
CA ARG A 83 -6.63 4.32 -8.92
C ARG A 83 -7.38 3.05 -9.30
N ASN A 84 -6.81 2.24 -10.17
CA ASN A 84 -7.41 0.97 -10.56
C ASN A 84 -7.45 -0.01 -9.39
N LEU A 85 -6.40 -0.07 -8.57
CA LEU A 85 -6.41 -0.89 -7.36
C LEU A 85 -7.58 -0.51 -6.44
N ILE A 86 -7.77 0.78 -6.21
CA ILE A 86 -8.84 1.27 -5.34
C ILE A 86 -10.20 0.80 -5.84
N LYS A 87 -10.43 0.87 -7.14
CA LYS A 87 -11.69 0.41 -7.76
C LYS A 87 -11.95 -1.08 -7.56
N HIS A 88 -10.89 -1.88 -7.52
CA HIS A 88 -11.00 -3.33 -7.39
C HIS A 88 -11.16 -3.80 -5.95
N LEU A 89 -10.94 -2.93 -4.97
CA LEU A 89 -11.06 -3.27 -3.56
C LEU A 89 -12.49 -3.33 -3.04
N ASN A 90 -13.42 -2.76 -3.77
CA ASN A 90 -14.82 -2.72 -3.34
C ASN A 90 -15.65 -3.82 -4.02
#